data_925a2ee76b677232caffc303088bbd36
#
_entry.id   925a2ee76b677232caffc303088bbd36
#
_cell.length_a   1.000
_cell.length_b   1.000
_cell.length_c   1.000
_cell.angle_alpha   90.00
_cell.angle_beta   90.00
_cell.angle_gamma   90.00
#
_symmetry.space_group_name_H-M   'P 1'
#
loop_
_entity.id
_entity.type
_entity.pdbx_description
1 polymer ?
#
loop_
_entity_poly.entity_id
_entity_poly.type
_entity_poly.pdbx_seq_one_letter_code
_entity_poly.pdbx_strand_id
1 'polypeptide(L)'
;MRSSHRWRWRWGIPVLVAAVALIGVGAASAGSTTQPLRADGIIRGDDGGVADVPVGSGRSYVAGSSVLSTGDDPLPPVQAALVDADRAWLAAGRVPGTGTAYEAMAERALLDLHLMIRPNGALIAANRYHWRYVWPRDASFAVVALSATGHHADAERILRYLADVAPDSGIWHARYLPDGSGAPPDARLRQLDGSGWVPWAVWIWLETHPDRAHAAEVVGHLGEMVTDSADALARSLGDDDLPLRTPDYWEQNGSLLTLGIAAPARLGLRAATALAPTLGVDGSAWRDAARRLDGAIEREFGARGFPRTVADDDPETIGANGYPVPRERTGRDAAVTFLGPPFAAADVDIRAAVRGAVRSLRVPNGGLRPGVTWQTDVDVAWTPTTALFALASAANGDTADAESLLSWLDEHRTPLGALPEKVNESGEPASVAPLSWTGSLVLLALLELEDDLSVLPAP
;
A
#
# COMPACT_ATOMS: atom_id res chain seq x y z
N MET A 1 44.57 -24.57 65.17
CA MET A 1 43.62 -23.69 65.88
C MET A 1 43.11 -22.62 64.94
N ARG A 2 41.77 -22.43 64.92
CA ARG A 2 40.95 -21.46 64.26
C ARG A 2 40.48 -21.85 62.85
N SER A 3 39.25 -22.38 62.86
CA SER A 3 38.29 -22.60 61.80
C SER A 3 37.83 -21.30 61.17
N SER A 4 37.73 -21.26 59.86
CA SER A 4 36.98 -20.22 59.11
C SER A 4 35.83 -20.86 58.33
N HIS A 5 34.61 -20.64 58.80
CA HIS A 5 33.36 -21.00 58.11
C HIS A 5 33.21 -20.16 56.85
N ARG A 6 33.14 -20.83 55.70
CA ARG A 6 32.66 -20.24 54.46
C ARG A 6 31.14 -20.48 54.35
N TRP A 7 30.38 -19.40 54.46
CA TRP A 7 28.96 -19.38 54.17
C TRP A 7 28.74 -19.28 52.67
N ARG A 8 28.15 -20.31 52.05
CA ARG A 8 27.72 -20.33 50.64
C ARG A 8 26.25 -19.94 50.61
N TRP A 9 25.92 -18.75 50.08
CA TRP A 9 24.57 -18.35 49.74
C TRP A 9 24.23 -18.96 48.38
N ARG A 10 23.23 -19.85 48.37
CA ARG A 10 22.60 -20.38 47.17
C ARG A 10 21.37 -19.51 46.88
N TRP A 11 21.41 -18.69 45.83
CA TRP A 11 20.27 -18.04 45.27
C TRP A 11 19.59 -19.01 44.32
N GLY A 12 18.38 -19.52 44.69
CA GLY A 12 17.51 -20.27 43.81
C GLY A 12 16.70 -19.29 42.98
N ILE A 13 16.83 -19.38 41.67
CA ILE A 13 15.97 -18.70 40.70
C ILE A 13 14.73 -19.61 40.51
N PRO A 14 13.49 -19.15 40.74
CA PRO A 14 12.33 -19.94 40.38
C PRO A 14 12.13 -19.87 38.84
N VAL A 15 12.26 -21.02 38.20
CA VAL A 15 11.84 -21.23 36.81
C VAL A 15 10.33 -21.28 36.80
N LEU A 16 9.70 -20.26 36.24
CA LEU A 16 8.25 -20.28 35.96
C LEU A 16 8.04 -21.15 34.72
N VAL A 17 7.56 -22.37 34.91
CA VAL A 17 7.09 -23.25 33.85
C VAL A 17 5.67 -22.77 33.46
N ALA A 18 5.57 -22.09 32.33
CA ALA A 18 4.27 -21.82 31.72
C ALA A 18 3.70 -23.13 31.14
N ALA A 19 2.65 -23.64 31.74
CA ALA A 19 1.90 -24.77 31.21
C ALA A 19 1.15 -24.33 29.95
N VAL A 20 1.56 -24.83 28.79
CA VAL A 20 0.79 -24.76 27.55
C VAL A 20 -0.33 -25.78 27.66
N ALA A 21 -1.54 -25.32 27.87
CA ALA A 21 -2.74 -26.16 27.81
C ALA A 21 -2.99 -26.54 26.34
N LEU A 22 -2.76 -27.79 25.98
CA LEU A 22 -3.27 -28.39 24.75
C LEU A 22 -4.80 -28.48 24.85
N ILE A 23 -5.49 -27.55 24.24
CA ILE A 23 -6.94 -27.64 24.04
C ILE A 23 -7.17 -28.49 22.80
N GLY A 24 -7.90 -29.57 22.99
CA GLY A 24 -8.23 -30.54 21.96
C GLY A 24 -8.99 -29.93 20.78
N VAL A 25 -8.63 -30.36 19.59
CA VAL A 25 -9.27 -30.01 18.33
C VAL A 25 -10.63 -30.75 18.29
N GLY A 26 -11.67 -30.04 18.73
CA GLY A 26 -13.02 -30.32 18.29
C GLY A 26 -13.20 -29.59 16.95
N ALA A 27 -13.66 -30.27 15.90
CA ALA A 27 -14.07 -29.65 14.65
C ALA A 27 -15.31 -28.78 14.91
N ALA A 28 -15.08 -27.55 15.40
CA ALA A 28 -16.04 -26.48 15.33
C ALA A 28 -15.84 -25.84 13.95
N SER A 29 -16.91 -25.66 13.18
CA SER A 29 -16.95 -24.77 12.02
C SER A 29 -16.24 -23.48 12.41
N ALA A 30 -15.10 -23.21 11.78
CA ALA A 30 -14.35 -21.97 12.01
C ALA A 30 -15.25 -20.83 11.56
N GLY A 31 -15.92 -20.18 12.51
CA GLY A 31 -16.58 -18.91 12.26
C GLY A 31 -15.50 -17.94 11.78
N SER A 32 -15.81 -17.13 10.78
CA SER A 32 -14.94 -16.11 10.24
C SER A 32 -14.27 -15.31 11.37
N THR A 33 -12.95 -15.21 11.31
CA THR A 33 -12.17 -14.37 12.23
C THR A 33 -12.04 -12.95 11.71
N THR A 34 -12.74 -12.61 10.62
CA THR A 34 -12.69 -11.30 10.00
C THR A 34 -13.17 -10.24 10.98
N GLN A 35 -12.32 -9.25 11.22
CA GLN A 35 -12.67 -8.17 12.13
C GLN A 35 -13.88 -7.40 11.58
N PRO A 36 -14.91 -7.14 12.40
CA PRO A 36 -16.06 -6.36 11.96
C PRO A 36 -15.63 -4.95 11.54
N LEU A 37 -16.44 -4.34 10.67
CA LEU A 37 -16.26 -2.93 10.29
C LEU A 37 -16.20 -2.03 11.54
N ARG A 38 -15.29 -1.08 11.56
CA ARG A 38 -15.03 -0.21 12.71
C ARG A 38 -15.65 1.18 12.60
N ALA A 39 -15.89 1.66 11.36
CA ALA A 39 -16.50 2.94 11.08
C ALA A 39 -17.16 2.89 9.71
N ASP A 40 -18.26 3.64 9.51
CA ASP A 40 -18.88 3.81 8.19
C ASP A 40 -18.11 4.82 7.32
N GLY A 41 -17.29 5.68 7.93
CA GLY A 41 -16.49 6.70 7.29
C GLY A 41 -15.81 7.62 8.29
N ILE A 42 -15.25 8.71 7.80
CA ILE A 42 -14.55 9.72 8.61
C ILE A 42 -15.07 11.12 8.30
N ILE A 43 -15.00 12.00 9.28
CA ILE A 43 -15.40 13.42 9.17
C ILE A 43 -14.28 14.32 9.67
N ARG A 44 -14.30 15.58 9.23
CA ARG A 44 -13.57 16.64 9.89
C ARG A 44 -14.36 17.11 11.11
N GLY A 45 -13.74 17.02 12.28
CA GLY A 45 -14.32 17.56 13.51
C GLY A 45 -14.25 19.09 13.57
N ASP A 46 -15.04 19.70 14.44
CA ASP A 46 -15.07 21.16 14.66
C ASP A 46 -13.71 21.72 15.15
N ASP A 47 -12.88 20.86 15.73
CA ASP A 47 -11.50 21.16 16.16
C ASP A 47 -10.47 21.03 15.04
N GLY A 48 -10.92 20.73 13.80
CA GLY A 48 -10.06 20.45 12.64
C GLY A 48 -9.43 19.05 12.64
N GLY A 49 -9.66 18.25 13.67
CA GLY A 49 -9.26 16.84 13.74
C GLY A 49 -10.13 15.94 12.87
N VAL A 50 -9.73 14.67 12.73
CA VAL A 50 -10.49 13.66 12.00
C VAL A 50 -11.11 12.68 12.98
N ALA A 51 -12.43 12.47 12.87
CA ALA A 51 -13.20 11.56 13.71
C ALA A 51 -13.87 10.46 12.87
N ASP A 52 -14.01 9.27 13.47
CA ASP A 52 -14.74 8.17 12.86
C ASP A 52 -16.24 8.36 13.00
N VAL A 53 -16.99 8.01 11.96
CA VAL A 53 -18.46 7.90 12.02
C VAL A 53 -18.81 6.46 12.42
N PRO A 54 -19.54 6.26 13.54
CA PRO A 54 -19.88 4.91 14.00
C PRO A 54 -20.68 4.11 12.96
N VAL A 55 -20.41 2.80 12.92
CA VAL A 55 -21.16 1.85 12.08
C VAL A 55 -22.65 1.88 12.42
N GLY A 56 -23.48 1.89 11.37
CA GLY A 56 -24.93 1.89 11.50
C GLY A 56 -25.51 3.24 11.97
N SER A 57 -24.76 4.32 11.79
CA SER A 57 -25.21 5.67 12.21
C SER A 57 -26.44 6.18 11.45
N GLY A 58 -26.73 5.61 10.27
CA GLY A 58 -27.81 6.07 9.38
C GLY A 58 -27.61 7.50 8.84
N ARG A 59 -26.38 8.03 8.93
CA ARG A 59 -26.02 9.38 8.48
C ARG A 59 -25.64 9.39 6.99
N SER A 60 -25.65 10.56 6.41
CA SER A 60 -25.16 10.82 5.04
C SER A 60 -24.24 12.05 5.06
N TYR A 61 -23.35 12.15 4.10
CA TYR A 61 -22.60 13.38 3.89
C TYR A 61 -23.43 14.44 3.14
N VAL A 62 -23.09 15.70 3.37
CA VAL A 62 -23.47 16.77 2.45
C VAL A 62 -22.68 16.56 1.15
N ALA A 63 -23.37 16.59 0.01
CA ALA A 63 -22.76 16.33 -1.29
C ALA A 63 -21.50 17.19 -1.53
N GLY A 64 -20.44 16.58 -2.05
CA GLY A 64 -19.16 17.22 -2.28
C GLY A 64 -18.39 17.56 -1.01
N SER A 65 -18.65 16.89 0.12
CA SER A 65 -17.97 17.21 1.37
C SER A 65 -17.77 16.00 2.29
N SER A 66 -17.02 16.24 3.37
CA SER A 66 -16.82 15.30 4.48
C SER A 66 -17.58 15.77 5.74
N VAL A 67 -18.64 16.54 5.58
CA VAL A 67 -19.52 17.02 6.63
C VAL A 67 -20.80 16.19 6.63
N LEU A 68 -21.24 15.74 7.81
CA LEU A 68 -22.51 14.98 7.92
C LEU A 68 -23.71 15.91 7.77
N SER A 69 -24.71 15.45 7.01
CA SER A 69 -25.98 16.12 6.86
C SER A 69 -26.71 16.22 8.21
N THR A 70 -27.36 17.34 8.43
CA THR A 70 -28.27 17.61 9.57
C THR A 70 -29.75 17.32 9.21
N GLY A 71 -30.00 16.68 8.04
CA GLY A 71 -31.33 16.51 7.49
C GLY A 71 -31.88 17.84 6.96
N ASP A 72 -33.09 18.20 7.38
CA ASP A 72 -33.74 19.46 6.96
C ASP A 72 -33.26 20.69 7.76
N ASP A 73 -32.48 20.49 8.81
CA ASP A 73 -31.96 21.60 9.63
C ASP A 73 -30.77 22.27 8.90
N PRO A 74 -30.66 23.63 9.01
CA PRO A 74 -29.53 24.35 8.43
C PRO A 74 -28.20 23.95 9.12
N LEU A 75 -27.15 23.84 8.33
CA LEU A 75 -25.81 23.58 8.87
C LEU A 75 -25.33 24.73 9.75
N PRO A 76 -24.66 24.45 10.88
CA PRO A 76 -23.93 25.46 11.63
C PRO A 76 -22.92 26.19 10.72
N PRO A 77 -22.67 27.50 10.93
CA PRO A 77 -21.76 28.27 10.03
C PRO A 77 -20.37 27.67 9.83
N VAL A 78 -19.79 27.06 10.89
CA VAL A 78 -18.48 26.38 10.78
C VAL A 78 -18.57 25.18 9.85
N GLN A 79 -19.63 24.37 9.97
CA GLN A 79 -19.81 23.20 9.09
C GLN A 79 -20.13 23.60 7.65
N ALA A 80 -20.91 24.67 7.45
CA ALA A 80 -21.14 25.23 6.11
C ALA A 80 -19.82 25.68 5.45
N ALA A 81 -18.94 26.35 6.20
CA ALA A 81 -17.62 26.73 5.70
C ALA A 81 -16.73 25.53 5.36
N LEU A 82 -16.81 24.43 6.10
CA LEU A 82 -16.09 23.18 5.78
C LEU A 82 -16.61 22.54 4.49
N VAL A 83 -17.93 22.56 4.25
CA VAL A 83 -18.53 22.11 2.98
C VAL A 83 -18.00 22.93 1.81
N ASP A 84 -17.96 24.25 1.94
CA ASP A 84 -17.44 25.12 0.89
C ASP A 84 -15.95 24.89 0.63
N ALA A 85 -15.17 24.65 1.70
CA ALA A 85 -13.74 24.33 1.58
C ALA A 85 -13.49 23.00 0.87
N ASP A 86 -14.23 21.92 1.21
CA ASP A 86 -14.11 20.61 0.59
C ASP A 86 -14.48 20.69 -0.91
N ARG A 87 -15.55 21.40 -1.26
CA ARG A 87 -15.97 21.62 -2.64
C ARG A 87 -14.94 22.44 -3.44
N ALA A 88 -14.39 23.49 -2.84
CA ALA A 88 -13.34 24.29 -3.47
C ALA A 88 -12.09 23.46 -3.70
N TRP A 89 -11.74 22.57 -2.75
CA TRP A 89 -10.62 21.66 -2.89
C TRP A 89 -10.85 20.64 -4.02
N LEU A 90 -12.03 20.00 -4.09
CA LEU A 90 -12.38 19.10 -5.21
C LEU A 90 -12.31 19.82 -6.57
N ALA A 91 -12.83 21.05 -6.64
CA ALA A 91 -12.85 21.85 -7.85
C ALA A 91 -11.45 22.34 -8.30
N ALA A 92 -10.47 22.34 -7.41
CA ALA A 92 -9.08 22.70 -7.74
C ALA A 92 -8.34 21.60 -8.50
N GLY A 93 -8.87 20.36 -8.48
CA GLY A 93 -8.37 19.24 -9.25
C GLY A 93 -9.45 18.68 -10.19
N ARG A 94 -9.40 17.37 -10.43
CA ARG A 94 -10.44 16.64 -11.17
C ARG A 94 -10.87 15.39 -10.42
N VAL A 95 -12.12 14.99 -10.61
CA VAL A 95 -12.68 13.73 -10.12
C VAL A 95 -12.67 12.75 -11.29
N PRO A 96 -11.84 11.70 -11.29
CA PRO A 96 -11.86 10.71 -12.37
C PRO A 96 -13.18 9.93 -12.37
N GLY A 97 -13.61 9.50 -13.55
CA GLY A 97 -14.91 8.83 -13.72
C GLY A 97 -16.11 9.77 -13.65
N THR A 98 -15.93 11.10 -13.74
CA THR A 98 -17.04 12.08 -13.79
C THR A 98 -18.00 11.74 -14.91
N GLY A 99 -19.31 11.74 -14.59
CA GLY A 99 -20.39 11.36 -15.52
C GLY A 99 -20.56 9.85 -15.71
N THR A 100 -19.77 9.03 -15.02
CA THR A 100 -19.95 7.56 -14.98
C THR A 100 -20.60 7.09 -13.67
N ALA A 101 -20.86 5.80 -13.56
CA ALA A 101 -21.37 5.21 -12.31
C ALA A 101 -20.38 5.33 -11.14
N TYR A 102 -19.10 5.59 -11.41
CA TYR A 102 -18.03 5.60 -10.42
C TYR A 102 -17.72 6.99 -9.83
N GLU A 103 -18.36 8.06 -10.33
CA GLU A 103 -18.10 9.44 -9.89
C GLU A 103 -18.20 9.60 -8.37
N ALA A 104 -19.26 9.08 -7.76
CA ALA A 104 -19.46 9.18 -6.31
C ALA A 104 -18.40 8.40 -5.48
N MET A 105 -17.89 7.30 -6.02
CA MET A 105 -16.81 6.53 -5.41
C MET A 105 -15.49 7.30 -5.48
N ALA A 106 -15.18 7.89 -6.63
CA ALA A 106 -13.97 8.68 -6.84
C ALA A 106 -13.96 9.97 -5.99
N GLU A 107 -15.09 10.70 -5.97
CA GLU A 107 -15.25 11.90 -5.12
C GLU A 107 -15.00 11.55 -3.65
N ARG A 108 -15.63 10.46 -3.16
CA ARG A 108 -15.43 10.03 -1.78
C ARG A 108 -14.00 9.60 -1.49
N ALA A 109 -13.36 8.86 -2.40
CA ALA A 109 -11.96 8.47 -2.25
C ALA A 109 -11.01 9.66 -2.17
N LEU A 110 -11.20 10.69 -3.00
CA LEU A 110 -10.44 11.94 -2.95
C LEU A 110 -10.59 12.65 -1.60
N LEU A 111 -11.84 12.86 -1.15
CA LEU A 111 -12.12 13.53 0.12
C LEU A 111 -11.58 12.74 1.33
N ASP A 112 -11.65 11.40 1.28
CA ASP A 112 -11.08 10.56 2.33
C ASP A 112 -9.56 10.67 2.39
N LEU A 113 -8.87 10.66 1.23
CA LEU A 113 -7.41 10.89 1.17
C LEU A 113 -7.06 12.26 1.75
N HIS A 114 -7.76 13.33 1.33
CA HIS A 114 -7.53 14.67 1.82
C HIS A 114 -7.67 14.77 3.34
N LEU A 115 -8.68 14.13 3.93
CA LEU A 115 -8.88 14.09 5.38
C LEU A 115 -7.80 13.32 6.12
N MET A 116 -7.25 12.26 5.52
CA MET A 116 -6.23 11.42 6.16
C MET A 116 -4.85 12.04 6.18
N ILE A 117 -4.61 13.14 5.45
CA ILE A 117 -3.37 13.90 5.51
C ILE A 117 -3.37 14.78 6.77
N ARG A 118 -2.43 14.55 7.66
CA ARG A 118 -2.25 15.34 8.88
C ARG A 118 -1.62 16.72 8.57
N PRO A 119 -1.67 17.68 9.51
CA PRO A 119 -1.10 19.02 9.27
C PRO A 119 0.38 19.02 8.87
N ASN A 120 1.18 18.06 9.35
CA ASN A 120 2.58 17.88 8.98
C ASN A 120 2.81 17.07 7.69
N GLY A 121 1.76 16.71 6.95
CA GLY A 121 1.86 15.92 5.72
C GLY A 121 1.77 14.40 5.90
N ALA A 122 1.77 13.89 7.11
CA ALA A 122 1.64 12.45 7.36
C ALA A 122 0.30 11.91 6.84
N LEU A 123 0.32 11.06 5.82
CA LEU A 123 -0.87 10.34 5.37
C LEU A 123 -1.02 9.03 6.15
N ILE A 124 -2.04 8.92 6.98
CA ILE A 124 -2.33 7.68 7.70
C ILE A 124 -3.07 6.68 6.81
N ALA A 125 -2.83 5.37 7.00
CA ALA A 125 -3.50 4.34 6.22
C ALA A 125 -5.02 4.30 6.47
N ALA A 126 -5.44 4.45 7.73
CA ALA A 126 -6.83 4.65 8.13
C ALA A 126 -6.88 5.30 9.52
N ASN A 127 -8.05 5.88 9.88
CA ASN A 127 -8.18 6.61 11.17
C ASN A 127 -8.44 5.70 12.38
N ARG A 128 -7.77 4.52 12.44
CA ARG A 128 -7.90 3.55 13.53
C ARG A 128 -6.56 3.13 14.10
N TYR A 129 -6.53 2.76 15.37
CA TYR A 129 -5.33 2.54 16.18
C TYR A 129 -4.21 1.79 15.46
N HIS A 130 -4.46 0.58 14.92
CA HIS A 130 -3.45 -0.23 14.24
C HIS A 130 -3.15 0.23 12.80
N TRP A 131 -3.94 1.13 12.22
CA TRP A 131 -3.78 1.71 10.88
C TRP A 131 -3.45 3.21 10.94
N ARG A 132 -3.40 3.82 12.13
CA ARG A 132 -3.05 5.24 12.32
C ARG A 132 -1.54 5.45 12.27
N TYR A 133 -0.92 4.90 11.21
CA TYR A 133 0.49 5.03 10.87
C TYR A 133 0.62 5.38 9.39
N VAL A 134 1.81 5.80 8.98
CA VAL A 134 2.17 6.07 7.60
C VAL A 134 2.98 4.89 7.07
N TRP A 135 2.45 4.18 6.08
CA TRP A 135 3.21 3.22 5.30
C TRP A 135 3.79 3.93 4.08
N PRO A 136 5.11 3.84 3.81
CA PRO A 136 5.72 4.46 2.63
C PRO A 136 5.06 4.05 1.31
N ARG A 137 4.64 2.79 1.18
CA ARG A 137 3.88 2.29 0.03
C ARG A 137 2.56 3.04 -0.14
N ASP A 138 1.71 3.04 0.89
CA ASP A 138 0.37 3.66 0.85
C ASP A 138 0.49 5.16 0.56
N ALA A 139 1.44 5.83 1.20
CA ALA A 139 1.73 7.23 0.98
C ALA A 139 2.19 7.52 -0.45
N SER A 140 3.03 6.65 -1.04
CA SER A 140 3.48 6.78 -2.43
C SER A 140 2.33 6.65 -3.43
N PHE A 141 1.45 5.67 -3.27
CA PHE A 141 0.26 5.55 -4.13
C PHE A 141 -0.68 6.75 -3.99
N ALA A 142 -0.85 7.30 -2.79
CA ALA A 142 -1.65 8.51 -2.59
C ALA A 142 -1.00 9.75 -3.24
N VAL A 143 0.31 9.91 -3.14
CA VAL A 143 1.05 10.96 -3.87
C VAL A 143 0.77 10.87 -5.36
N VAL A 144 0.85 9.67 -5.94
CA VAL A 144 0.60 9.47 -7.38
C VAL A 144 -0.85 9.78 -7.74
N ALA A 145 -1.83 9.30 -6.97
CA ALA A 145 -3.24 9.56 -7.22
C ALA A 145 -3.59 11.04 -7.10
N LEU A 146 -3.10 11.73 -6.05
CA LEU A 146 -3.30 13.16 -5.84
C LEU A 146 -2.61 14.01 -6.91
N SER A 147 -1.40 13.62 -7.33
CA SER A 147 -0.69 14.30 -8.41
C SER A 147 -1.43 14.18 -9.74
N ALA A 148 -1.84 12.97 -10.11
CA ALA A 148 -2.56 12.71 -11.35
C ALA A 148 -3.97 13.34 -11.39
N THR A 149 -4.56 13.61 -10.23
CA THR A 149 -5.84 14.34 -10.12
C THR A 149 -5.68 15.86 -9.91
N GLY A 150 -4.45 16.40 -9.94
CA GLY A 150 -4.18 17.84 -9.87
C GLY A 150 -4.03 18.40 -8.44
N HIS A 151 -4.10 17.56 -7.41
CA HIS A 151 -3.93 17.95 -5.99
C HIS A 151 -2.44 17.96 -5.57
N HIS A 152 -1.58 18.60 -6.37
CA HIS A 152 -0.12 18.57 -6.21
C HIS A 152 0.36 19.11 -4.86
N ALA A 153 -0.35 20.08 -4.26
CA ALA A 153 0.03 20.64 -2.97
C ALA A 153 -0.10 19.62 -1.83
N ASP A 154 -1.15 18.79 -1.84
CA ASP A 154 -1.32 17.72 -0.85
C ASP A 154 -0.30 16.59 -1.09
N ALA A 155 -0.04 16.24 -2.35
CA ALA A 155 1.00 15.30 -2.72
C ALA A 155 2.40 15.77 -2.25
N GLU A 156 2.74 17.05 -2.43
CA GLU A 156 3.98 17.64 -1.93
C GLU A 156 4.09 17.55 -0.41
N ARG A 157 3.02 17.83 0.33
CA ARG A 157 3.03 17.70 1.79
C ARG A 157 3.36 16.30 2.25
N ILE A 158 2.81 15.27 1.55
CA ILE A 158 3.11 13.87 1.86
C ILE A 158 4.59 13.57 1.54
N LEU A 159 5.12 14.02 0.41
CA LEU A 159 6.53 13.82 0.04
C LEU A 159 7.48 14.47 1.04
N ARG A 160 7.18 15.68 1.52
CA ARG A 160 7.98 16.36 2.56
C ARG A 160 7.97 15.58 3.87
N TYR A 161 6.81 15.08 4.31
CA TYR A 161 6.75 14.20 5.49
C TYR A 161 7.60 12.94 5.30
N LEU A 162 7.54 12.30 4.12
CA LEU A 162 8.38 11.13 3.84
C LEU A 162 9.86 11.47 3.90
N ALA A 163 10.27 12.64 3.42
CA ALA A 163 11.65 13.11 3.53
C ALA A 163 12.08 13.34 4.99
N ASP A 164 11.20 13.90 5.83
CA ASP A 164 11.48 14.13 7.25
C ASP A 164 11.71 12.83 8.05
N VAL A 165 11.11 11.71 7.61
CA VAL A 165 11.24 10.40 8.29
C VAL A 165 12.10 9.39 7.52
N ALA A 166 12.69 9.83 6.39
CA ALA A 166 13.52 8.96 5.54
C ALA A 166 14.70 8.39 6.34
N PRO A 167 14.98 7.08 6.20
CA PRO A 167 16.11 6.49 6.90
C PRO A 167 17.42 6.72 6.14
N ASP A 168 18.49 7.13 6.80
CA ASP A 168 19.85 7.31 6.25
C ASP A 168 20.36 6.06 5.51
N SER A 169 19.85 4.88 5.86
CA SER A 169 20.19 3.62 5.20
C SER A 169 19.56 3.44 3.83
N GLY A 170 18.54 4.23 3.49
CA GLY A 170 17.69 4.08 2.32
C GLY A 170 16.76 2.85 2.36
N ILE A 171 16.82 2.00 3.39
CA ILE A 171 15.91 0.85 3.58
C ILE A 171 14.83 1.24 4.57
N TRP A 172 13.61 1.40 4.08
CA TRP A 172 12.49 1.92 4.84
C TRP A 172 11.99 0.95 5.92
N HIS A 173 11.45 1.52 7.02
CA HIS A 173 10.62 0.74 7.92
C HIS A 173 9.25 0.46 7.28
N ALA A 174 8.59 -0.62 7.73
CA ALA A 174 7.26 -0.94 7.25
C ALA A 174 6.28 0.24 7.40
N ARG A 175 6.40 0.98 8.52
CA ARG A 175 5.52 2.13 8.82
C ARG A 175 6.19 3.12 9.77
N TYR A 176 5.60 4.32 9.83
CA TYR A 176 6.10 5.45 10.63
C TYR A 176 4.98 6.05 11.49
N LEU A 177 5.37 6.66 12.61
CA LEU A 177 4.48 7.39 13.50
C LEU A 177 4.03 8.69 12.82
N PRO A 178 2.72 9.03 12.85
CA PRO A 178 2.20 10.20 12.12
C PRO A 178 2.67 11.55 12.68
N ASP A 179 3.28 11.57 13.86
CA ASP A 179 3.90 12.77 14.44
C ASP A 179 5.32 13.06 13.90
N GLY A 180 5.87 12.18 13.06
CA GLY A 180 7.21 12.31 12.49
C GLY A 180 8.34 11.84 13.41
N SER A 181 8.05 11.25 14.56
CA SER A 181 9.08 10.79 15.52
C SER A 181 9.81 9.50 15.09
N GLY A 182 9.52 8.99 13.88
CA GLY A 182 10.19 7.83 13.32
C GLY A 182 9.32 6.56 13.27
N ALA A 183 9.97 5.39 13.21
CA ALA A 183 9.27 4.12 13.21
C ALA A 183 8.74 3.77 14.60
N PRO A 184 7.56 3.12 14.72
CA PRO A 184 7.07 2.67 16.01
C PRO A 184 7.99 1.60 16.61
N PRO A 185 8.09 1.49 17.95
CA PRO A 185 8.89 0.49 18.62
C PRO A 185 8.20 -0.88 18.59
N ASP A 186 7.96 -1.41 17.41
CA ASP A 186 7.39 -2.74 17.20
C ASP A 186 8.42 -3.69 16.56
N ALA A 187 8.07 -4.95 16.47
CA ALA A 187 8.97 -5.99 15.95
C ALA A 187 8.95 -6.10 14.41
N ARG A 188 8.36 -5.14 13.69
CA ARG A 188 8.31 -5.17 12.22
C ARG A 188 9.70 -4.94 11.64
N LEU A 189 10.07 -5.78 10.70
CA LEU A 189 11.33 -5.64 9.99
C LEU A 189 11.23 -4.50 8.96
N ARG A 190 12.39 -4.00 8.53
CA ARG A 190 12.47 -3.06 7.40
C ARG A 190 11.99 -3.73 6.11
N GLN A 191 11.42 -2.93 5.23
CA GLN A 191 10.85 -3.36 3.94
C GLN A 191 11.53 -2.61 2.80
N LEU A 192 12.10 -3.36 1.86
CA LEU A 192 12.81 -2.77 0.72
C LEU A 192 11.84 -2.20 -0.35
N ASP A 193 10.57 -2.63 -0.36
CA ASP A 193 9.56 -2.13 -1.30
C ASP A 193 9.34 -0.62 -1.17
N GLY A 194 9.41 -0.06 0.05
CA GLY A 194 9.34 1.38 0.28
C GLY A 194 10.43 2.16 -0.46
N SER A 195 11.66 1.59 -0.54
CA SER A 195 12.77 2.18 -1.30
C SER A 195 12.48 2.22 -2.82
N GLY A 196 11.56 1.38 -3.29
CA GLY A 196 11.10 1.39 -4.68
C GLY A 196 9.95 2.37 -4.93
N TRP A 197 8.94 2.36 -4.05
CA TRP A 197 7.73 3.16 -4.23
C TRP A 197 7.99 4.66 -4.07
N VAL A 198 8.85 5.06 -3.13
CA VAL A 198 9.10 6.49 -2.85
C VAL A 198 9.74 7.22 -4.03
N PRO A 199 10.84 6.78 -4.65
CA PRO A 199 11.37 7.42 -5.84
C PRO A 199 10.38 7.47 -7.02
N TRP A 200 9.55 6.44 -7.19
CA TRP A 200 8.48 6.44 -8.19
C TRP A 200 7.46 7.56 -7.93
N ALA A 201 7.02 7.72 -6.70
CA ALA A 201 6.07 8.78 -6.34
C ALA A 201 6.65 10.18 -6.58
N VAL A 202 7.92 10.40 -6.24
CA VAL A 202 8.62 11.67 -6.52
C VAL A 202 8.69 11.94 -8.02
N TRP A 203 9.00 10.92 -8.82
CA TRP A 203 9.08 11.05 -10.28
C TRP A 203 7.72 11.41 -10.88
N ILE A 204 6.62 10.73 -10.51
CA ILE A 204 5.26 11.04 -10.98
C ILE A 204 4.87 12.46 -10.59
N TRP A 205 5.13 12.85 -9.34
CA TRP A 205 4.82 14.20 -8.87
C TRP A 205 5.57 15.28 -9.71
N LEU A 206 6.86 15.07 -10.02
CA LEU A 206 7.64 15.92 -10.90
C LEU A 206 7.03 16.00 -12.30
N GLU A 207 6.70 14.85 -12.90
CA GLU A 207 6.23 14.77 -14.28
C GLU A 207 4.83 15.37 -14.48
N THR A 208 3.98 15.29 -13.47
CA THR A 208 2.60 15.82 -13.55
C THR A 208 2.48 17.25 -13.06
N HIS A 209 3.48 17.79 -12.34
CA HIS A 209 3.37 19.12 -11.75
C HIS A 209 3.36 20.23 -12.82
N PRO A 210 2.38 21.17 -12.82
CA PRO A 210 2.24 22.19 -13.85
C PRO A 210 3.37 23.22 -13.83
N ASP A 211 3.91 23.55 -12.65
CA ASP A 211 5.07 24.44 -12.49
C ASP A 211 6.34 23.60 -12.38
N ARG A 212 7.03 23.45 -13.51
CA ARG A 212 8.27 22.67 -13.61
C ARG A 212 9.43 23.25 -12.81
N ALA A 213 9.48 24.57 -12.63
CA ALA A 213 10.55 25.22 -11.88
C ALA A 213 10.40 24.94 -10.38
N HIS A 214 9.19 25.13 -9.85
CA HIS A 214 8.86 24.76 -8.46
C HIS A 214 9.09 23.27 -8.21
N ALA A 215 8.61 22.41 -9.12
CA ALA A 215 8.77 20.96 -8.98
C ALA A 215 10.26 20.54 -8.93
N ALA A 216 11.10 21.11 -9.78
CA ALA A 216 12.54 20.83 -9.77
C ALA A 216 13.22 21.29 -8.47
N GLU A 217 12.82 22.45 -7.93
CA GLU A 217 13.32 22.95 -6.63
C GLU A 217 12.94 21.98 -5.49
N VAL A 218 11.67 21.58 -5.44
CA VAL A 218 11.19 20.64 -4.41
C VAL A 218 11.90 19.28 -4.53
N VAL A 219 12.03 18.73 -5.74
CA VAL A 219 12.78 17.49 -5.95
C VAL A 219 14.24 17.61 -5.49
N GLY A 220 14.86 18.78 -5.68
CA GLY A 220 16.19 19.06 -5.11
C GLY A 220 16.24 18.91 -3.59
N HIS A 221 15.20 19.35 -2.87
CA HIS A 221 15.08 19.15 -1.42
C HIS A 221 14.77 17.70 -1.00
N LEU A 222 14.14 16.91 -1.88
CA LEU A 222 13.87 15.48 -1.66
C LEU A 222 15.05 14.58 -2.09
N GLY A 223 16.14 15.17 -2.58
CA GLY A 223 17.24 14.48 -3.25
C GLY A 223 17.90 13.41 -2.40
N GLU A 224 18.19 13.70 -1.13
CA GLU A 224 18.82 12.74 -0.21
C GLU A 224 17.92 11.48 -0.02
N MET A 225 16.63 11.67 0.21
CA MET A 225 15.67 10.58 0.32
C MET A 225 15.64 9.67 -0.94
N VAL A 226 15.68 10.28 -2.12
CA VAL A 226 15.68 9.57 -3.41
C VAL A 226 17.00 8.83 -3.63
N THR A 227 18.13 9.50 -3.41
CA THR A 227 19.47 8.93 -3.63
C THR A 227 19.75 7.79 -2.66
N ASP A 228 19.45 7.95 -1.37
CA ASP A 228 19.65 6.91 -0.37
C ASP A 228 18.79 5.68 -0.66
N SER A 229 17.52 5.87 -1.05
CA SER A 229 16.64 4.78 -1.44
C SER A 229 17.16 4.03 -2.67
N ALA A 230 17.55 4.75 -3.73
CA ALA A 230 18.07 4.16 -4.96
C ALA A 230 19.41 3.44 -4.75
N ASP A 231 20.29 4.03 -3.96
CA ASP A 231 21.57 3.43 -3.58
C ASP A 231 21.39 2.17 -2.74
N ALA A 232 20.41 2.18 -1.81
CA ALA A 232 20.07 0.98 -1.04
C ALA A 232 19.56 -0.13 -1.95
N LEU A 233 18.71 0.18 -2.92
CA LEU A 233 18.24 -0.78 -3.93
C LEU A 233 19.41 -1.35 -4.74
N ALA A 234 20.28 -0.49 -5.29
CA ALA A 234 21.41 -0.92 -6.10
C ALA A 234 22.40 -1.80 -5.30
N ARG A 235 22.69 -1.42 -4.05
CA ARG A 235 23.55 -2.20 -3.15
C ARG A 235 22.90 -3.50 -2.65
N SER A 236 21.58 -3.60 -2.67
CA SER A 236 20.85 -4.79 -2.22
C SER A 236 20.94 -5.97 -3.17
N LEU A 237 21.34 -5.74 -4.42
CA LEU A 237 21.45 -6.82 -5.42
C LEU A 237 22.63 -7.73 -5.10
N GLY A 238 22.34 -9.03 -4.93
CA GLY A 238 23.33 -10.07 -4.73
C GLY A 238 24.05 -10.47 -6.04
N ASP A 239 24.85 -11.54 -5.96
CA ASP A 239 25.55 -12.12 -7.13
C ASP A 239 24.57 -12.69 -8.17
N ASP A 240 23.34 -12.99 -7.78
CA ASP A 240 22.22 -13.43 -8.61
C ASP A 240 21.46 -12.27 -9.27
N ASP A 241 21.86 -11.03 -9.02
CA ASP A 241 21.19 -9.80 -9.44
C ASP A 241 19.79 -9.60 -8.84
N LEU A 242 19.46 -10.32 -7.79
CA LEU A 242 18.19 -10.20 -7.06
C LEU A 242 18.37 -9.39 -5.77
N PRO A 243 17.33 -8.64 -5.32
CA PRO A 243 17.44 -7.80 -4.16
C PRO A 243 17.42 -8.59 -2.85
N LEU A 244 17.89 -7.92 -1.78
CA LEU A 244 17.84 -8.44 -0.42
C LEU A 244 16.44 -8.94 -0.06
N ARG A 245 16.38 -10.10 0.59
CA ARG A 245 15.14 -10.70 1.12
C ARG A 245 14.66 -9.90 2.33
N THR A 246 13.51 -9.25 2.20
CA THR A 246 12.80 -8.53 3.27
C THR A 246 11.33 -8.91 3.27
N PRO A 247 10.55 -8.59 4.32
CA PRO A 247 9.10 -8.58 4.20
C PRO A 247 8.65 -7.67 3.05
N ASP A 248 7.58 -8.06 2.39
CA ASP A 248 6.87 -7.25 1.40
C ASP A 248 5.55 -6.72 1.99
N TYR A 249 4.64 -6.25 1.14
CA TYR A 249 3.33 -5.73 1.53
C TYR A 249 2.43 -6.73 2.30
N TRP A 250 2.78 -8.03 2.34
CA TRP A 250 2.13 -8.99 3.23
C TRP A 250 2.61 -8.85 4.70
N GLU A 251 3.72 -8.15 4.94
CA GLU A 251 4.33 -7.94 6.25
C GLU A 251 4.64 -9.24 7.02
N GLN A 252 4.83 -10.33 6.29
CA GLN A 252 5.28 -11.60 6.84
C GLN A 252 6.81 -11.66 6.87
N ASN A 253 7.38 -12.42 7.80
CA ASN A 253 8.83 -12.55 7.93
C ASN A 253 9.48 -12.97 6.61
N GLY A 254 10.43 -12.14 6.15
CA GLY A 254 11.04 -12.23 4.84
C GLY A 254 12.16 -13.26 4.75
N SER A 255 11.82 -14.56 4.77
CA SER A 255 12.79 -15.62 4.48
C SER A 255 12.93 -15.90 2.98
N LEU A 256 12.01 -15.40 2.16
CA LEU A 256 11.97 -15.62 0.72
C LEU A 256 11.97 -14.30 -0.03
N LEU A 257 12.64 -14.27 -1.17
CA LEU A 257 12.48 -13.18 -2.12
C LEU A 257 11.12 -13.27 -2.80
N THR A 258 10.41 -12.15 -2.87
CA THR A 258 9.09 -12.08 -3.49
C THR A 258 9.07 -11.09 -4.65
N LEU A 259 8.13 -11.26 -5.58
CA LEU A 259 7.81 -10.25 -6.59
C LEU A 259 7.41 -8.91 -5.96
N GLY A 260 6.78 -8.95 -4.76
CA GLY A 260 6.41 -7.77 -4.00
C GLY A 260 7.61 -6.93 -3.53
N ILE A 261 8.84 -7.45 -3.64
CA ILE A 261 10.10 -6.73 -3.41
C ILE A 261 10.81 -6.44 -4.74
N ALA A 262 10.97 -7.46 -5.60
CA ALA A 262 11.77 -7.32 -6.82
C ALA A 262 11.18 -6.31 -7.82
N ALA A 263 9.85 -6.30 -8.00
CA ALA A 263 9.21 -5.40 -8.94
C ALA A 263 9.24 -3.93 -8.51
N PRO A 264 8.88 -3.55 -7.25
CA PRO A 264 9.07 -2.19 -6.76
C PRO A 264 10.53 -1.73 -6.78
N ALA A 265 11.49 -2.61 -6.45
CA ALA A 265 12.90 -2.28 -6.50
C ALA A 265 13.34 -1.87 -7.92
N ARG A 266 12.92 -2.63 -8.94
CA ARG A 266 13.13 -2.30 -10.36
C ARG A 266 12.53 -0.94 -10.72
N LEU A 267 11.26 -0.69 -10.36
CA LEU A 267 10.56 0.55 -10.64
C LEU A 267 11.26 1.76 -9.99
N GLY A 268 11.65 1.64 -8.72
CA GLY A 268 12.34 2.69 -7.99
C GLY A 268 13.70 3.04 -8.58
N LEU A 269 14.49 2.04 -9.01
CA LEU A 269 15.76 2.27 -9.71
C LEU A 269 15.57 3.03 -11.04
N ARG A 270 14.54 2.70 -11.81
CA ARG A 270 14.19 3.40 -13.05
C ARG A 270 13.74 4.84 -12.77
N ALA A 271 12.87 5.03 -11.79
CA ALA A 271 12.39 6.36 -11.38
C ALA A 271 13.54 7.24 -10.89
N ALA A 272 14.42 6.73 -10.03
CA ALA A 272 15.61 7.44 -9.58
C ALA A 272 16.57 7.78 -10.75
N THR A 273 16.73 6.86 -11.71
CA THR A 273 17.50 7.14 -12.92
C THR A 273 16.92 8.30 -13.72
N ALA A 274 15.58 8.37 -13.84
CA ALA A 274 14.90 9.48 -14.52
C ALA A 274 15.00 10.79 -13.73
N LEU A 275 15.05 10.75 -12.41
CA LEU A 275 15.24 11.91 -11.53
C LEU A 275 16.68 12.43 -11.48
N ALA A 276 17.68 11.59 -11.83
CA ALA A 276 19.10 11.91 -11.69
C ALA A 276 19.52 13.24 -12.36
N PRO A 277 19.04 13.63 -13.57
CA PRO A 277 19.34 14.92 -14.15
C PRO A 277 18.83 16.11 -13.33
N THR A 278 17.62 16.01 -12.78
CA THR A 278 17.03 17.06 -11.92
C THR A 278 17.78 17.18 -10.60
N LEU A 279 18.28 16.05 -10.07
CA LEU A 279 19.08 16.01 -8.84
C LEU A 279 20.55 16.41 -9.06
N GLY A 280 21.01 16.50 -10.31
CA GLY A 280 22.40 16.81 -10.63
C GLY A 280 23.38 15.69 -10.24
N VAL A 281 22.93 14.42 -10.23
CA VAL A 281 23.75 13.26 -9.86
C VAL A 281 23.91 12.27 -11.02
N ASP A 282 24.92 11.38 -10.94
CA ASP A 282 25.11 10.32 -11.93
C ASP A 282 24.22 9.10 -11.57
N GLY A 283 23.15 8.88 -12.34
CA GLY A 283 22.24 7.74 -12.20
C GLY A 283 22.69 6.47 -12.92
N SER A 284 23.93 6.39 -13.45
CA SER A 284 24.38 5.25 -14.24
C SER A 284 24.38 3.94 -13.45
N ALA A 285 24.79 3.95 -12.20
CA ALA A 285 24.79 2.78 -11.32
C ALA A 285 23.35 2.25 -11.08
N TRP A 286 22.37 3.14 -10.92
CA TRP A 286 20.96 2.77 -10.75
C TRP A 286 20.37 2.16 -12.02
N ARG A 287 20.71 2.75 -13.19
CA ARG A 287 20.31 2.21 -14.50
C ARG A 287 20.87 0.81 -14.73
N ASP A 288 22.16 0.60 -14.40
CA ASP A 288 22.80 -0.70 -14.55
C ASP A 288 22.19 -1.73 -13.59
N ALA A 289 21.89 -1.35 -12.36
CA ALA A 289 21.19 -2.19 -11.39
C ALA A 289 19.78 -2.55 -11.88
N ALA A 290 19.01 -1.59 -12.41
CA ALA A 290 17.69 -1.84 -12.97
C ALA A 290 17.73 -2.88 -14.09
N ARG A 291 18.69 -2.75 -15.03
CA ARG A 291 18.84 -3.71 -16.14
C ARG A 291 19.24 -5.12 -15.68
N ARG A 292 20.12 -5.23 -14.69
CA ARG A 292 20.51 -6.52 -14.11
C ARG A 292 19.31 -7.18 -13.43
N LEU A 293 18.55 -6.40 -12.67
CA LEU A 293 17.35 -6.88 -11.97
C LEU A 293 16.24 -7.28 -12.96
N ASP A 294 16.06 -6.57 -14.08
CA ASP A 294 15.11 -6.99 -15.14
C ASP A 294 15.44 -8.39 -15.65
N GLY A 295 16.71 -8.63 -16.00
CA GLY A 295 17.16 -9.95 -16.47
C GLY A 295 17.01 -11.05 -15.40
N ALA A 296 17.21 -10.70 -14.13
CA ALA A 296 17.05 -11.64 -13.02
C ALA A 296 15.57 -11.99 -12.76
N ILE A 297 14.66 -11.00 -12.79
CA ILE A 297 13.22 -11.24 -12.68
C ILE A 297 12.74 -12.20 -13.78
N GLU A 298 13.15 -11.97 -15.02
CA GLU A 298 12.76 -12.84 -16.13
C GLU A 298 13.30 -14.27 -15.98
N ARG A 299 14.59 -14.43 -15.61
CA ARG A 299 15.19 -15.74 -15.40
C ARG A 299 14.52 -16.53 -14.29
N GLU A 300 14.30 -15.88 -13.16
CA GLU A 300 13.92 -16.58 -11.94
C GLU A 300 12.40 -16.72 -11.79
N PHE A 301 11.63 -15.69 -12.14
CA PHE A 301 10.19 -15.68 -12.02
C PHE A 301 9.49 -15.95 -13.35
N GLY A 302 9.96 -15.39 -14.48
CA GLY A 302 9.32 -15.49 -15.78
C GLY A 302 9.21 -16.93 -16.25
N ALA A 303 10.29 -17.70 -16.20
CA ALA A 303 10.33 -19.12 -16.58
C ALA A 303 9.34 -20.01 -15.82
N ARG A 304 8.75 -19.50 -14.72
CA ARG A 304 7.82 -20.21 -13.83
C ARG A 304 6.41 -19.62 -13.82
N GLY A 305 6.13 -18.66 -14.72
CA GLY A 305 4.81 -17.98 -14.83
C GLY A 305 4.56 -16.96 -13.72
N PHE A 306 5.60 -16.31 -13.25
CA PHE A 306 5.59 -15.21 -12.26
C PHE A 306 4.90 -15.57 -10.93
N PRO A 307 5.37 -16.61 -10.22
CA PRO A 307 4.86 -16.93 -8.90
C PRO A 307 5.29 -15.86 -7.88
N ARG A 308 4.64 -15.83 -6.71
CA ARG A 308 4.98 -14.92 -5.60
C ARG A 308 6.47 -14.99 -5.24
N THR A 309 6.98 -16.22 -5.07
CA THR A 309 8.35 -16.49 -4.66
C THR A 309 8.98 -17.53 -5.57
N VAL A 310 10.29 -17.46 -5.69
CA VAL A 310 11.10 -18.53 -6.27
C VAL A 310 11.53 -19.41 -5.10
N ALA A 311 11.09 -20.67 -5.09
CA ALA A 311 11.67 -21.65 -4.20
C ALA A 311 13.07 -21.97 -4.71
N ASP A 312 14.08 -21.90 -3.87
CA ASP A 312 15.36 -22.56 -4.18
C ASP A 312 15.03 -24.04 -4.47
N ASP A 313 15.66 -24.64 -5.48
CA ASP A 313 15.52 -26.08 -5.79
C ASP A 313 16.04 -26.95 -4.64
N ASP A 314 16.54 -26.35 -3.58
CA ASP A 314 16.91 -27.00 -2.34
C ASP A 314 15.64 -27.51 -1.63
N PRO A 315 15.51 -28.84 -1.49
CA PRO A 315 14.38 -29.45 -0.78
C PRO A 315 14.29 -29.04 0.70
N GLU A 316 15.28 -28.32 1.22
CA GLU A 316 15.39 -27.86 2.60
C GLU A 316 15.20 -26.34 2.76
N THR A 317 14.56 -25.60 1.85
CA THR A 317 14.17 -24.21 2.12
C THR A 317 13.26 -24.19 3.35
N ILE A 318 13.84 -23.89 4.50
CA ILE A 318 13.14 -23.84 5.78
C ILE A 318 12.60 -22.43 5.97
N GLY A 319 11.29 -22.28 6.13
CA GLY A 319 10.65 -21.01 6.45
C GLY A 319 11.08 -20.48 7.82
N ALA A 320 10.83 -19.20 8.09
CA ALA A 320 11.15 -18.55 9.38
C ALA A 320 10.56 -19.27 10.61
N ASN A 321 9.59 -20.14 10.40
CA ASN A 321 8.97 -21.00 11.42
C ASN A 321 9.68 -22.37 11.61
N GLY A 322 10.82 -22.59 10.95
CA GLY A 322 11.60 -23.83 11.04
C GLY A 322 11.03 -25.02 10.27
N TYR A 323 9.99 -24.83 9.44
CA TYR A 323 9.40 -25.90 8.63
C TYR A 323 9.74 -25.71 7.14
N PRO A 324 9.85 -26.83 6.37
CA PRO A 324 10.01 -26.74 4.92
C PRO A 324 8.90 -25.90 4.29
N VAL A 325 9.26 -25.00 3.40
CA VAL A 325 8.27 -24.25 2.60
C VAL A 325 7.75 -25.17 1.50
N PRO A 326 6.48 -25.62 1.54
CA PRO A 326 5.92 -26.44 0.48
C PRO A 326 6.03 -25.72 -0.88
N ARG A 327 6.32 -26.46 -1.97
CA ARG A 327 6.29 -25.92 -3.35
C ARG A 327 4.97 -25.19 -3.69
N GLU A 328 3.89 -25.54 -3.02
CA GLU A 328 2.57 -24.91 -3.13
C GLU A 328 2.54 -23.43 -2.65
N ARG A 329 3.53 -22.97 -1.88
CA ARG A 329 3.65 -21.57 -1.44
C ARG A 329 4.24 -20.64 -2.51
N THR A 330 4.64 -21.15 -3.65
CA THR A 330 5.13 -20.35 -4.80
C THR A 330 4.01 -19.87 -5.72
N GLY A 331 2.75 -19.99 -5.30
CA GLY A 331 1.57 -19.73 -6.11
C GLY A 331 1.40 -18.28 -6.54
N ARG A 332 0.34 -18.03 -7.30
CA ARG A 332 -0.02 -16.71 -7.83
C ARG A 332 -0.34 -15.73 -6.72
N ASP A 333 0.02 -14.47 -6.97
CA ASP A 333 -0.02 -13.38 -6.00
C ASP A 333 -0.33 -12.05 -6.72
N ALA A 334 -0.88 -11.10 -5.97
CA ALA A 334 -1.19 -9.78 -6.51
C ALA A 334 0.06 -9.00 -6.97
N ALA A 335 1.25 -9.30 -6.45
CA ALA A 335 2.48 -8.64 -6.86
C ALA A 335 2.83 -8.83 -8.35
N VAL A 336 2.23 -9.81 -9.04
CA VAL A 336 2.38 -9.96 -10.50
C VAL A 336 1.93 -8.71 -11.26
N THR A 337 0.99 -7.92 -10.71
CA THR A 337 0.53 -6.66 -11.28
C THR A 337 1.64 -5.60 -11.36
N PHE A 338 2.62 -5.65 -10.46
CA PHE A 338 3.74 -4.70 -10.43
C PHE A 338 4.76 -4.93 -11.56
N LEU A 339 4.62 -6.00 -12.32
CA LEU A 339 5.51 -6.32 -13.44
C LEU A 339 5.06 -5.73 -14.78
N GLY A 340 3.79 -5.38 -14.93
CA GLY A 340 3.20 -4.82 -16.14
C GLY A 340 2.69 -3.38 -15.95
N PRO A 341 1.94 -2.85 -16.93
CA PRO A 341 1.33 -1.54 -16.81
C PRO A 341 0.42 -1.41 -15.57
N PRO A 342 0.42 -0.26 -14.90
CA PRO A 342 1.13 0.98 -15.22
C PRO A 342 2.57 1.06 -14.66
N PHE A 343 3.13 0.01 -14.07
CA PHE A 343 4.43 0.02 -13.39
C PHE A 343 5.60 -0.40 -14.30
N ALA A 344 5.31 -1.03 -15.42
CA ALA A 344 6.29 -1.45 -16.42
C ALA A 344 5.65 -1.49 -17.82
N ALA A 345 6.46 -1.66 -18.85
CA ALA A 345 5.99 -1.82 -20.22
C ALA A 345 5.06 -3.05 -20.36
N ALA A 346 4.14 -2.98 -21.32
CA ALA A 346 3.25 -4.09 -21.59
C ALA A 346 4.03 -5.32 -22.09
N ASP A 347 3.70 -6.47 -21.52
CA ASP A 347 4.25 -7.78 -21.87
C ASP A 347 3.12 -8.81 -21.94
N VAL A 348 3.14 -9.67 -22.96
CA VAL A 348 2.05 -10.64 -23.23
C VAL A 348 2.01 -11.74 -22.16
N ASP A 349 3.14 -12.20 -21.66
CA ASP A 349 3.22 -13.27 -20.67
C ASP A 349 2.84 -12.74 -19.28
N ILE A 350 3.26 -11.52 -18.94
CA ILE A 350 2.85 -10.83 -17.71
C ILE A 350 1.34 -10.57 -17.74
N ARG A 351 0.77 -10.07 -18.85
CA ARG A 351 -0.67 -9.89 -19.00
C ARG A 351 -1.44 -11.21 -18.81
N ALA A 352 -0.93 -12.31 -19.39
CA ALA A 352 -1.52 -13.63 -19.20
C ALA A 352 -1.44 -14.10 -17.75
N ALA A 353 -0.32 -13.84 -17.05
CA ALA A 353 -0.14 -14.15 -15.64
C ALA A 353 -1.10 -13.34 -14.74
N VAL A 354 -1.28 -12.03 -15.00
CA VAL A 354 -2.26 -11.17 -14.31
C VAL A 354 -3.67 -11.73 -14.45
N ARG A 355 -4.13 -12.02 -15.69
CA ARG A 355 -5.45 -12.64 -15.92
C ARG A 355 -5.59 -14.00 -15.24
N GLY A 356 -4.50 -14.78 -15.19
CA GLY A 356 -4.44 -16.06 -14.47
C GLY A 356 -4.59 -15.88 -12.97
N ALA A 357 -3.97 -14.85 -12.41
CA ALA A 357 -4.04 -14.51 -10.99
C ALA A 357 -5.46 -14.06 -10.60
N VAL A 358 -6.13 -13.21 -11.36
CA VAL A 358 -7.54 -12.83 -11.12
C VAL A 358 -8.42 -14.07 -10.90
N ARG A 359 -8.30 -15.08 -11.80
CA ARG A 359 -9.09 -16.32 -11.68
C ARG A 359 -8.75 -17.14 -10.43
N SER A 360 -7.47 -17.16 -10.03
CA SER A 360 -7.01 -17.99 -8.92
C SER A 360 -7.22 -17.34 -7.55
N LEU A 361 -7.30 -16.01 -7.50
CA LEU A 361 -7.42 -15.23 -6.27
C LEU A 361 -8.86 -14.85 -5.95
N ARG A 362 -9.79 -15.08 -6.88
CA ARG A 362 -11.20 -14.76 -6.68
C ARG A 362 -11.78 -15.58 -5.55
N VAL A 363 -12.42 -14.90 -4.61
CA VAL A 363 -13.11 -15.50 -3.46
C VAL A 363 -14.62 -15.57 -3.71
N PRO A 364 -15.42 -16.32 -2.92
CA PRO A 364 -16.84 -16.56 -3.18
C PRO A 364 -17.69 -15.28 -3.34
N ASN A 365 -17.36 -14.19 -2.62
CA ASN A 365 -18.08 -12.91 -2.75
C ASN A 365 -17.73 -12.12 -4.01
N GLY A 366 -16.82 -12.61 -4.87
CA GLY A 366 -16.45 -12.00 -6.15
C GLY A 366 -15.21 -11.13 -6.15
N GLY A 367 -14.74 -10.64 -4.99
CA GLY A 367 -13.48 -9.90 -4.86
C GLY A 367 -12.25 -10.80 -4.85
N LEU A 368 -11.08 -10.23 -4.58
CA LEU A 368 -9.80 -10.93 -4.67
C LEU A 368 -9.05 -10.94 -3.34
N ARG A 369 -8.40 -12.07 -3.03
CA ARG A 369 -7.46 -12.21 -1.91
C ARG A 369 -6.02 -11.92 -2.33
N PRO A 370 -5.08 -11.62 -1.41
CA PRO A 370 -3.71 -11.19 -1.76
C PRO A 370 -2.91 -12.23 -2.56
N GLY A 371 -3.08 -13.51 -2.27
CA GLY A 371 -2.38 -14.59 -2.96
C GLY A 371 -2.98 -15.95 -2.65
N VAL A 372 -2.70 -16.98 -3.47
CA VAL A 372 -3.23 -18.34 -3.27
C VAL A 372 -2.74 -18.98 -1.97
N THR A 373 -1.59 -18.53 -1.47
CA THR A 373 -0.99 -19.01 -0.21
C THR A 373 -1.31 -18.13 1.00
N TRP A 374 -2.18 -17.13 0.84
CA TRP A 374 -2.69 -16.34 1.95
C TRP A 374 -3.53 -17.24 2.86
N GLN A 375 -3.09 -17.45 4.11
CA GLN A 375 -3.64 -18.46 5.00
C GLN A 375 -4.68 -17.95 5.99
N THR A 376 -4.76 -16.63 6.17
CA THR A 376 -5.75 -16.01 7.04
C THR A 376 -6.91 -15.48 6.20
N ASP A 377 -8.14 -15.67 6.67
CA ASP A 377 -9.32 -15.11 6.02
C ASP A 377 -9.38 -15.50 4.52
N VAL A 378 -9.30 -16.80 4.22
CA VAL A 378 -9.11 -17.32 2.84
C VAL A 378 -10.29 -17.02 1.89
N ASP A 379 -11.49 -16.81 2.43
CA ASP A 379 -12.71 -16.48 1.70
C ASP A 379 -13.07 -14.98 1.79
N VAL A 380 -12.20 -14.18 2.38
CA VAL A 380 -12.34 -12.73 2.53
C VAL A 380 -11.67 -12.02 1.36
N ALA A 381 -12.37 -11.08 0.76
CA ALA A 381 -11.80 -10.19 -0.25
C ALA A 381 -11.04 -9.03 0.39
N TRP A 382 -9.91 -8.67 -0.21
CA TRP A 382 -9.13 -7.49 0.14
C TRP A 382 -9.34 -6.43 -0.93
N THR A 383 -9.89 -5.30 -0.53
CA THR A 383 -10.20 -4.23 -1.48
C THR A 383 -8.96 -3.63 -2.14
N PRO A 384 -7.79 -3.45 -1.45
CA PRO A 384 -6.59 -3.00 -2.14
C PRO A 384 -6.11 -4.01 -3.18
N THR A 385 -6.24 -5.33 -2.93
CA THR A 385 -5.92 -6.34 -3.94
C THR A 385 -6.85 -6.25 -5.14
N THR A 386 -8.16 -6.14 -4.89
CA THR A 386 -9.17 -6.02 -5.96
C THR A 386 -8.94 -4.76 -6.79
N ALA A 387 -8.65 -3.63 -6.14
CA ALA A 387 -8.36 -2.35 -6.81
C ALA A 387 -7.03 -2.39 -7.59
N LEU A 388 -6.02 -3.10 -7.08
CA LEU A 388 -4.75 -3.29 -7.79
C LEU A 388 -4.93 -4.07 -9.10
N PHE A 389 -5.78 -5.09 -9.11
CA PHE A 389 -6.11 -5.80 -10.34
C PHE A 389 -7.03 -4.99 -11.28
N ALA A 390 -7.91 -4.13 -10.73
CA ALA A 390 -8.68 -3.19 -11.55
C ALA A 390 -7.76 -2.23 -12.29
N LEU A 391 -6.77 -1.65 -11.58
CA LEU A 391 -5.73 -0.79 -12.16
C LEU A 391 -4.92 -1.53 -13.24
N ALA A 392 -4.41 -2.72 -12.94
CA ALA A 392 -3.62 -3.50 -13.90
C ALA A 392 -4.46 -3.91 -15.13
N SER A 393 -5.74 -4.22 -14.97
CA SER A 393 -6.65 -4.54 -16.09
C SER A 393 -6.89 -3.31 -16.96
N ALA A 394 -7.18 -2.15 -16.36
CA ALA A 394 -7.35 -0.89 -17.08
C ALA A 394 -6.12 -0.53 -17.90
N ALA A 395 -4.94 -0.54 -17.26
CA ALA A 395 -3.67 -0.22 -17.89
C ALA A 395 -3.24 -1.20 -19.00
N ASN A 396 -3.75 -2.42 -18.98
CA ASN A 396 -3.56 -3.39 -20.06
C ASN A 396 -4.63 -3.31 -21.17
N GLY A 397 -5.59 -2.38 -21.08
CA GLY A 397 -6.71 -2.27 -22.02
C GLY A 397 -7.76 -3.39 -21.85
N ASP A 398 -7.77 -4.08 -20.71
CA ASP A 398 -8.78 -5.10 -20.35
C ASP A 398 -9.97 -4.40 -19.66
N THR A 399 -10.61 -3.45 -20.37
CA THR A 399 -11.64 -2.53 -19.85
C THR A 399 -12.78 -3.26 -19.14
N ALA A 400 -13.31 -4.33 -19.74
CA ALA A 400 -14.42 -5.08 -19.14
C ALA A 400 -14.05 -5.75 -17.80
N ASP A 401 -12.82 -6.25 -17.69
CA ASP A 401 -12.31 -6.83 -16.43
C ASP A 401 -12.12 -5.72 -15.38
N ALA A 402 -11.57 -4.56 -15.78
CA ALA A 402 -11.39 -3.40 -14.90
C ALA A 402 -12.74 -2.89 -14.37
N GLU A 403 -13.73 -2.66 -15.26
CA GLU A 403 -15.08 -2.22 -14.90
C GLU A 403 -15.79 -3.23 -13.97
N SER A 404 -15.63 -4.53 -14.21
CA SER A 404 -16.20 -5.55 -13.33
C SER A 404 -15.63 -5.49 -11.90
N LEU A 405 -14.33 -5.24 -11.76
CA LEU A 405 -13.69 -5.12 -10.44
C LEU A 405 -14.03 -3.78 -9.77
N LEU A 406 -14.12 -2.68 -10.53
CA LEU A 406 -14.55 -1.38 -10.02
C LEU A 406 -16.02 -1.39 -9.58
N SER A 407 -16.91 -2.04 -10.34
CA SER A 407 -18.31 -2.21 -9.94
C SER A 407 -18.43 -3.01 -8.64
N TRP A 408 -17.63 -4.07 -8.51
CA TRP A 408 -17.57 -4.82 -7.25
C TRP A 408 -17.11 -3.94 -6.08
N LEU A 409 -16.08 -3.10 -6.27
CA LEU A 409 -15.61 -2.17 -5.23
C LEU A 409 -16.68 -1.13 -4.87
N ASP A 410 -17.41 -0.60 -5.85
CA ASP A 410 -18.48 0.36 -5.64
C ASP A 410 -19.67 -0.24 -4.87
N GLU A 411 -20.04 -1.49 -5.18
CA GLU A 411 -21.12 -2.22 -4.50
C GLU A 411 -20.81 -2.58 -3.05
N HIS A 412 -19.51 -2.67 -2.67
CA HIS A 412 -19.07 -3.09 -1.34
C HIS A 412 -18.49 -1.95 -0.51
N ARG A 413 -18.80 -0.70 -0.86
CA ARG A 413 -18.52 0.47 -0.01
C ARG A 413 -19.36 0.43 1.27
N THR A 414 -18.91 1.15 2.29
CA THR A 414 -19.74 1.36 3.49
C THR A 414 -21.00 2.16 3.16
N PRO A 415 -22.00 2.21 4.08
CA PRO A 415 -23.17 3.05 3.88
C PRO A 415 -22.88 4.54 3.63
N LEU A 416 -21.73 5.04 4.12
CA LEU A 416 -21.24 6.40 3.84
C LEU A 416 -20.40 6.51 2.57
N GLY A 417 -20.24 5.42 1.81
CA GLY A 417 -19.51 5.41 0.55
C GLY A 417 -17.99 5.24 0.69
N ALA A 418 -17.47 5.05 1.92
CA ALA A 418 -16.04 4.84 2.14
C ALA A 418 -15.61 3.43 1.67
N LEU A 419 -14.39 3.33 1.14
CA LEU A 419 -13.79 2.05 0.71
C LEU A 419 -13.17 1.34 1.93
N PRO A 420 -13.67 0.13 2.30
CA PRO A 420 -13.13 -0.62 3.44
C PRO A 420 -11.81 -1.30 3.07
N GLU A 421 -11.09 -1.84 4.07
CA GLU A 421 -9.92 -2.70 3.84
C GLU A 421 -10.32 -4.07 3.28
N LYS A 422 -11.40 -4.63 3.82
CA LYS A 422 -11.87 -5.99 3.53
C LYS A 422 -13.38 -6.03 3.29
N VAL A 423 -13.77 -7.08 2.60
CA VAL A 423 -15.18 -7.52 2.47
C VAL A 423 -15.24 -8.98 2.92
N ASN A 424 -16.10 -9.27 3.90
CA ASN A 424 -16.19 -10.60 4.48
C ASN A 424 -16.88 -11.61 3.53
N GLU A 425 -17.01 -12.86 3.96
CA GLU A 425 -17.58 -13.95 3.17
C GLU A 425 -19.05 -13.71 2.79
N SER A 426 -19.76 -12.89 3.58
CA SER A 426 -21.17 -12.53 3.36
C SER A 426 -21.34 -11.32 2.44
N GLY A 427 -20.23 -10.72 1.96
CA GLY A 427 -20.27 -9.52 1.12
C GLY A 427 -20.37 -8.20 1.91
N GLU A 428 -20.17 -8.23 3.24
CA GLU A 428 -20.27 -7.01 4.05
C GLU A 428 -18.90 -6.34 4.21
N PRO A 429 -18.83 -5.00 4.21
CA PRO A 429 -17.63 -4.25 4.56
C PRO A 429 -17.06 -4.66 5.92
N ALA A 430 -15.75 -4.77 6.02
CA ALA A 430 -15.09 -5.27 7.22
C ALA A 430 -13.76 -4.56 7.49
N SER A 431 -13.23 -4.71 8.71
CA SER A 431 -12.01 -4.11 9.21
C SER A 431 -12.11 -2.58 9.35
N VAL A 432 -11.36 -1.80 8.59
CA VAL A 432 -11.34 -0.33 8.66
C VAL A 432 -11.86 0.29 7.36
N ALA A 433 -12.46 1.46 7.46
CA ALA A 433 -12.86 2.32 6.35
C ALA A 433 -12.77 3.80 6.77
N PRO A 434 -12.31 4.68 5.87
CA PRO A 434 -11.69 4.38 4.57
C PRO A 434 -10.27 3.80 4.72
N LEU A 435 -9.78 3.11 3.67
CA LEU A 435 -8.38 2.72 3.54
C LEU A 435 -7.70 3.55 2.43
N SER A 436 -6.62 4.26 2.76
CA SER A 436 -5.94 5.17 1.83
C SER A 436 -5.39 4.47 0.59
N TRP A 437 -4.82 3.28 0.76
CA TRP A 437 -4.27 2.51 -0.36
C TRP A 437 -5.34 2.10 -1.35
N THR A 438 -6.50 1.60 -0.88
CA THR A 438 -7.64 1.26 -1.76
C THR A 438 -8.16 2.48 -2.50
N GLY A 439 -8.37 3.62 -1.78
CA GLY A 439 -8.82 4.87 -2.40
C GLY A 439 -7.88 5.33 -3.51
N SER A 440 -6.56 5.30 -3.25
CA SER A 440 -5.54 5.66 -4.23
C SER A 440 -5.58 4.77 -5.47
N LEU A 441 -5.66 3.44 -5.28
CA LEU A 441 -5.70 2.47 -6.38
C LEU A 441 -6.98 2.60 -7.25
N VAL A 442 -8.12 2.88 -6.64
CA VAL A 442 -9.38 3.13 -7.36
C VAL A 442 -9.27 4.37 -8.24
N LEU A 443 -8.73 5.47 -7.70
CA LEU A 443 -8.51 6.70 -8.47
C LEU A 443 -7.58 6.45 -9.67
N LEU A 444 -6.48 5.72 -9.46
CA LEU A 444 -5.55 5.37 -10.53
C LEU A 444 -6.19 4.46 -11.59
N ALA A 445 -7.01 3.50 -11.18
CA ALA A 445 -7.72 2.63 -12.12
C ALA A 445 -8.72 3.39 -12.99
N LEU A 446 -9.41 4.38 -12.41
CA LEU A 446 -10.34 5.23 -13.16
C LEU A 446 -9.59 6.16 -14.13
N LEU A 447 -8.42 6.70 -13.72
CA LEU A 447 -7.57 7.50 -14.59
C LEU A 447 -7.04 6.69 -15.80
N GLU A 448 -6.68 5.43 -15.59
CA GLU A 448 -6.27 4.54 -16.69
C GLU A 448 -7.41 4.21 -17.67
N LEU A 449 -8.64 4.10 -17.17
CA LEU A 449 -9.81 3.95 -18.06
C LEU A 449 -10.09 5.19 -18.92
N GLU A 450 -9.62 6.35 -18.51
CA GLU A 450 -9.70 7.62 -19.24
C GLU A 450 -8.48 7.86 -20.16
N ASP A 451 -7.54 6.89 -20.27
CA ASP A 451 -6.27 6.99 -21.00
C ASP A 451 -5.39 8.19 -20.54
N ASP A 452 -5.46 8.54 -19.24
CA ASP A 452 -4.91 9.80 -18.74
C ASP A 452 -3.78 9.61 -17.71
N LEU A 453 -3.25 8.39 -17.55
CA LEU A 453 -2.18 8.09 -16.60
C LEU A 453 -0.90 7.69 -17.33
N SER A 454 0.09 8.60 -17.40
CA SER A 454 1.43 8.28 -17.87
C SER A 454 2.35 8.05 -16.68
N VAL A 455 2.55 6.78 -16.30
CA VAL A 455 3.23 6.40 -15.04
C VAL A 455 4.56 5.69 -15.21
N LEU A 456 5.05 5.55 -16.42
CA LEU A 456 6.31 4.84 -16.67
C LEU A 456 7.47 5.82 -16.79
N PRO A 457 8.50 5.74 -15.91
CA PRO A 457 9.80 6.29 -16.24
C PRO A 457 10.32 5.58 -17.49
N ALA A 458 10.89 6.32 -18.41
CA ALA A 458 11.53 5.75 -19.60
C ALA A 458 12.54 4.66 -19.16
N PRO A 459 12.66 3.56 -19.93
CA PRO A 459 13.54 2.44 -19.57
C PRO A 459 15.02 2.86 -19.52
#